data_d718ef18dc3ea0762c6c58e37cb953ac
#
_entry.id   d718ef18dc3ea0762c6c58e37cb953ac
#
_cell.length_a   1.000
_cell.length_b   1.000
_cell.length_c   1.000
_cell.angle_alpha   90.00
_cell.angle_beta   90.00
_cell.angle_gamma   90.00
#
_symmetry.space_group_name_H-M   'P 1'
#
loop_
_entity.id
_entity.type
_entity.pdbx_description
1 polymer ?
#
loop_
_entity_poly.entity_id
_entity_poly.type
_entity_poly.pdbx_seq_one_letter_code
_entity_poly.pdbx_strand_id
1 'polypeptide(L)'
;MANLDTNPDDTGLDQLGPSTHPGHDAAPFRRILAARRALPVAEQELRDAVHAAREAGNSWTVIGAALEITRQAAQQRYRDR
;
A
#
# COMPACT_ATOMS: atom_id res chain seq x y z
N MET A 1 -11.06 -25.81 6.55
CA MET A 1 -10.73 -25.81 6.31
C MET A 1 -10.26 -25.51 6.12
N ALA A 2 -10.25 -25.15 6.20
CA ALA A 2 -9.63 -24.88 5.93
C ALA A 2 -9.18 -24.44 5.69
N ASN A 3 -9.28 -24.39 5.73
CA ASN A 3 -8.63 -24.11 5.37
C ASN A 3 -8.22 -23.66 5.11
N LEU A 4 -8.20 -23.41 5.22
CA LEU A 4 -7.57 -23.19 4.91
C LEU A 4 -7.13 -23.00 4.48
N ASP A 5 -7.19 -23.01 4.49
CA ASP A 5 -6.48 -23.01 4.00
C ASP A 5 -6.01 -22.86 3.64
N THR A 6 -6.14 -22.71 3.85
CA THR A 6 -5.48 -22.75 3.51
C THR A 6 -5.00 -22.67 3.08
N ASN A 7 -4.93 -22.52 3.25
CA ASN A 7 -4.19 -22.56 2.89
C ASN A 7 -3.55 -22.59 2.65
N PRO A 8 -3.47 -22.47 2.45
CA PRO A 8 -2.57 -22.76 2.40
C PRO A 8 -1.80 -22.34 2.01
N ASP A 9 -1.57 -22.03 1.98
CA ASP A 9 -0.84 -21.68 1.85
C ASP A 9 -0.75 -20.92 2.16
N ASP A 10 -1.29 -20.64 2.56
CA ASP A 10 -1.19 -20.07 2.94
C ASP A 10 -1.01 -19.94 3.60
N THR A 11 -1.55 -19.90 3.85
CA THR A 11 -0.97 -19.82 4.96
C THR A 11 0.37 -20.24 5.17
N GLY A 12 0.88 -20.85 5.63
CA GLY A 12 2.25 -21.21 5.68
C GLY A 12 3.24 -20.11 5.43
N LEU A 13 2.90 -18.96 5.85
CA LEU A 13 3.76 -17.80 5.61
C LEU A 13 5.08 -17.94 6.30
N ASP A 14 5.09 -18.57 7.43
CA ASP A 14 6.32 -18.79 8.15
C ASP A 14 7.26 -19.70 7.39
N GLN A 15 6.74 -20.42 6.43
CA GLN A 15 7.53 -21.36 5.68
C GLN A 15 8.03 -20.82 4.35
N LEU A 16 7.74 -19.56 4.09
CA LEU A 16 8.02 -19.02 2.80
C LEU A 16 9.31 -18.24 2.73
N GLY A 17 10.15 -18.37 3.73
CA GLY A 17 11.47 -17.76 3.66
C GLY A 17 12.26 -18.35 2.51
N PRO A 18 13.14 -17.56 1.90
CA PRO A 18 13.92 -18.06 0.77
C PRO A 18 14.73 -19.28 1.10
N SER A 19 15.15 -19.40 2.34
CA SER A 19 16.01 -20.49 2.75
C SER A 19 15.29 -21.81 2.88
N THR A 20 13.96 -21.81 2.82
CA THR A 20 13.22 -23.04 2.99
C THR A 20 13.12 -23.87 1.72
N HIS A 21 13.61 -23.32 0.62
CA HIS A 21 13.54 -24.00 -0.67
C HIS A 21 14.90 -24.00 -1.31
N PRO A 22 15.71 -25.00 -1.04
CA PRO A 22 17.03 -25.06 -1.67
C PRO A 22 16.88 -24.98 -3.17
N GLY A 23 17.70 -24.17 -3.80
CA GLY A 23 17.62 -23.97 -5.24
C GLY A 23 16.61 -22.93 -5.66
N HIS A 24 15.85 -22.40 -4.73
CA HIS A 24 14.86 -21.40 -5.04
C HIS A 24 15.53 -20.04 -5.14
N ASP A 25 15.13 -19.26 -6.14
CA ASP A 25 15.64 -17.92 -6.30
C ASP A 25 14.97 -17.00 -5.28
N ALA A 26 15.77 -16.31 -4.48
CA ALA A 26 15.26 -15.42 -3.43
C ALA A 26 14.92 -14.03 -3.97
N ALA A 27 15.27 -13.72 -5.21
CA ALA A 27 15.07 -12.37 -5.71
C ALA A 27 13.60 -11.96 -5.75
N PRO A 28 12.66 -12.82 -6.19
CA PRO A 28 11.24 -12.39 -6.14
C PRO A 28 10.75 -12.12 -4.75
N PHE A 29 11.19 -12.89 -3.77
CA PHE A 29 10.82 -12.67 -2.39
C PHE A 29 11.32 -11.32 -1.90
N ARG A 30 12.58 -11.02 -2.16
CA ARG A 30 13.15 -9.74 -1.74
C ARG A 30 12.45 -8.58 -2.42
N ARG A 31 12.04 -8.77 -3.67
CA ARG A 31 11.33 -7.73 -4.39
C ARG A 31 9.99 -7.43 -3.75
N ILE A 32 9.28 -8.46 -3.30
CA ILE A 32 8.02 -8.26 -2.60
C ILE A 32 8.24 -7.47 -1.31
N LEU A 33 9.25 -7.84 -0.55
CA LEU A 33 9.56 -7.11 0.68
C LEU A 33 9.86 -5.65 0.41
N ALA A 34 10.69 -5.39 -0.61
CA ALA A 34 11.06 -4.02 -0.93
C ALA A 34 9.83 -3.21 -1.35
N ALA A 35 8.98 -3.79 -2.17
CA ALA A 35 7.77 -3.11 -2.60
C ALA A 35 6.85 -2.81 -1.43
N ARG A 36 6.72 -3.78 -0.53
CA ARG A 36 5.86 -3.58 0.61
C ARG A 36 6.38 -2.49 1.53
N ARG A 37 7.69 -2.43 1.70
CA ARG A 37 8.30 -1.41 2.55
C ARG A 37 8.23 -0.02 1.95
N ALA A 38 8.01 0.06 0.64
CA ALA A 38 7.86 1.35 -0.02
C ALA A 38 6.47 1.95 0.17
N LEU A 39 5.48 1.14 0.59
CA LEU A 39 4.11 1.64 0.71
C LEU A 39 3.98 2.83 1.66
N PRO A 40 4.54 2.79 2.88
CA PRO A 40 4.38 3.94 3.78
C PRO A 40 5.01 5.21 3.22
N VAL A 41 6.10 5.08 2.47
CA VAL A 41 6.73 6.24 1.85
C VAL A 41 5.81 6.83 0.80
N ALA A 42 5.23 5.99 -0.05
CA ALA A 42 4.32 6.46 -1.08
C ALA A 42 3.09 7.12 -0.46
N GLU A 43 2.59 6.55 0.62
CA GLU A 43 1.45 7.12 1.30
C GLU A 43 1.76 8.48 1.89
N GLN A 44 2.96 8.63 2.43
CA GLN A 44 3.36 9.91 2.99
C GLN A 44 3.51 10.96 1.87
N GLU A 45 4.08 10.55 0.76
CA GLU A 45 4.21 11.45 -0.38
C GLU A 45 2.85 11.91 -0.88
N LEU A 46 1.89 10.99 -0.87
CA LEU A 46 0.55 11.35 -1.29
C LEU A 46 -0.09 12.35 -0.33
N ARG A 47 0.07 12.14 0.96
CA ARG A 47 -0.43 13.11 1.95
C ARG A 47 0.20 14.47 1.77
N ASP A 48 1.50 14.48 1.54
CA ASP A 48 2.21 15.74 1.36
C ASP A 48 1.73 16.46 0.09
N ALA A 49 1.49 15.71 -0.97
CA ALA A 49 1.01 16.28 -2.21
C ALA A 49 -0.39 16.86 -2.05
N VAL A 50 -1.26 16.15 -1.33
CA VAL A 50 -2.61 16.65 -1.07
C VAL A 50 -2.55 17.92 -0.24
N HIS A 51 -1.70 17.93 0.78
CA HIS A 51 -1.55 19.11 1.62
C HIS A 51 -1.07 20.31 0.80
N ALA A 52 -0.10 20.09 -0.06
CA ALA A 52 0.41 21.16 -0.92
C ALA A 52 -0.68 21.66 -1.86
N ALA A 53 -1.49 20.75 -2.39
CA ALA A 53 -2.57 21.15 -3.28
C ALA A 53 -3.59 22.01 -2.54
N ARG A 54 -3.90 21.67 -1.30
CA ARG A 54 -4.81 22.48 -0.51
C ARG A 54 -4.25 23.86 -0.26
N GLU A 55 -2.97 23.93 0.04
CA GLU A 55 -2.34 25.23 0.29
C GLU A 55 -2.29 26.07 -0.98
N ALA A 56 -2.25 25.42 -2.14
CA ALA A 56 -2.28 26.12 -3.41
C ALA A 56 -3.70 26.55 -3.79
N GLY A 57 -4.70 26.20 -2.99
CA GLY A 57 -6.07 26.64 -3.24
C GLY A 57 -6.95 25.65 -3.96
N ASN A 58 -6.48 24.43 -4.18
CA ASN A 58 -7.30 23.43 -4.84
C ASN A 58 -8.40 22.94 -3.91
N SER A 59 -9.58 22.74 -4.48
CA SER A 59 -10.73 22.28 -3.73
C SER A 59 -10.65 20.77 -3.51
N TRP A 60 -11.43 20.30 -2.55
CA TRP A 60 -11.54 18.86 -2.33
C TRP A 60 -12.10 18.14 -3.53
N THR A 61 -12.95 18.82 -4.32
CA THR A 61 -13.47 18.23 -5.55
C THR A 61 -12.35 17.93 -6.53
N VAL A 62 -11.45 18.87 -6.72
CA VAL A 62 -10.32 18.69 -7.62
C VAL A 62 -9.38 17.63 -7.08
N ILE A 63 -9.09 17.67 -5.80
CA ILE A 63 -8.20 16.70 -5.19
C ILE A 63 -8.81 15.30 -5.27
N GLY A 64 -10.10 15.19 -4.99
CA GLY A 64 -10.77 13.90 -5.11
C GLY A 64 -10.69 13.33 -6.51
N ALA A 65 -10.86 14.20 -7.51
CA ALA A 65 -10.74 13.74 -8.90
C ALA A 65 -9.34 13.21 -9.18
N ALA A 66 -8.32 13.87 -8.70
CA ALA A 66 -6.95 13.42 -8.90
C ALA A 66 -6.70 12.09 -8.22
N LEU A 67 -7.32 11.88 -7.07
CA LEU A 67 -7.17 10.63 -6.33
C LEU A 67 -8.12 9.55 -6.80
N GLU A 68 -9.04 9.92 -7.71
CA GLU A 68 -10.07 9.00 -8.22
C GLU A 68 -11.01 8.52 -7.12
N ILE A 69 -11.31 9.43 -6.20
CA ILE A 69 -12.27 9.18 -5.12
C ILE A 69 -13.21 10.37 -5.06
N THR A 70 -14.24 10.26 -4.24
CA THR A 70 -15.19 11.34 -4.09
C THR A 70 -14.59 12.50 -3.30
N ARG A 71 -15.19 13.68 -3.46
CA ARG A 71 -14.79 14.84 -2.67
C ARG A 71 -14.87 14.54 -1.18
N GLN A 72 -15.94 13.89 -0.79
CA GLN A 72 -16.19 13.59 0.61
C GLN A 72 -15.13 12.64 1.17
N ALA A 73 -14.78 11.62 0.38
CA ALA A 73 -13.75 10.68 0.82
C ALA A 73 -12.39 11.36 0.93
N ALA A 74 -12.06 12.24 -0.02
CA ALA A 74 -10.81 12.96 0.04
C ALA A 74 -10.73 13.83 1.27
N GLN A 75 -11.81 14.55 1.55
CA GLN A 75 -11.84 15.42 2.71
C GLN A 75 -11.69 14.64 3.99
N GLN A 76 -12.41 13.53 4.11
CA GLN A 76 -12.33 12.71 5.31
C GLN A 76 -10.95 12.14 5.54
N ARG A 77 -10.30 11.73 4.46
CA ARG A 77 -9.03 11.06 4.58
C ARG A 77 -7.88 12.00 4.90
N TYR A 78 -7.94 13.22 4.38
CA TYR A 78 -6.77 14.11 4.41
C TYR A 78 -6.98 15.43 5.14
N ARG A 79 -8.16 15.70 5.61
CA ARG A 79 -8.43 17.05 6.15
C ARG A 79 -7.63 17.36 7.41
N ASP A 80 -7.22 16.36 8.12
CA ASP A 80 -6.55 16.55 9.40
C ASP A 80 -5.04 16.50 9.29
N ARG A 81 -4.53 16.89 8.19
CA ARG A 81 -3.09 16.86 7.99
C ARG A 81 -2.33 17.72 8.94
#